data_e8ddeddf786be57c26da374f4eed44f1
#
_entry.id   e8ddeddf786be57c26da374f4eed44f1
#
_cell.length_a   1.000
_cell.length_b   1.000
_cell.length_c   1.000
_cell.angle_alpha   90.00
_cell.angle_beta   90.00
_cell.angle_gamma   90.00
#
_symmetry.space_group_name_H-M   'P 1'
#
loop_
_entity.id
_entity.type
_entity.pdbx_description
1 polymer ?
#
loop_
_entity_poly.entity_id
_entity_poly.type
_entity_poly.pdbx_seq_one_letter_code
_entity_poly.pdbx_strand_id
1 'polypeptide(L)'
;MNKEVEILVIGAGPAGLSAAIEAAKYGAEVLVVDENNKPGGQLFKQIHKFFGSRRHKAGVRGVDLGGRRIIKKEKLGVEVMLNTVAYGFYPNGEGVALAVNGEEGLIVHPKKIIMATGAGENPLAFPGWTLPGVVGAGAIQTMINVHRVSVGKRVLMIGSGNVGLIVTYQLLQAGIDVAGIVEAAPQLGGYGVHAGKVRRAGVPLYVGHTVIEAVPNEDMSGVKGAIIAEVDNKFQPIPGTEQFVECDVIGIAVGLTPDIALPSMADVTLINAGRLGSQVPMHDRNMETTKEGIYVAGDSSGVEEASSAIEEGKLAGIAAAEALGKIDAETAKEAKDNVWSSLDQLRTGPFGAGRHDAKE
;
A
#
# COMPACT_ATOMS: atom_id res chain seq x y z
N MET A 1 24.73 -17.87 -5.09
CA MET A 1 23.96 -19.13 -5.32
C MET A 1 22.97 -18.88 -6.42
N ASN A 2 22.56 -19.94 -7.16
CA ASN A 2 21.54 -19.84 -8.22
C ASN A 2 20.35 -20.73 -7.86
N LYS A 3 19.15 -20.31 -8.23
CA LYS A 3 17.89 -21.05 -8.00
C LYS A 3 16.95 -20.90 -9.20
N GLU A 4 16.49 -22.02 -9.74
CA GLU A 4 15.44 -22.05 -10.76
C GLU A 4 14.08 -22.13 -10.11
N VAL A 5 13.06 -21.46 -10.70
CA VAL A 5 11.67 -21.51 -10.24
C VAL A 5 10.72 -21.18 -11.39
N GLU A 6 9.52 -21.71 -11.35
CA GLU A 6 8.53 -21.40 -12.41
C GLU A 6 8.00 -19.98 -12.27
N ILE A 7 7.60 -19.56 -11.04
CA ILE A 7 7.09 -18.22 -10.79
C ILE A 7 7.83 -17.62 -9.60
N LEU A 8 8.43 -16.45 -9.78
CA LEU A 8 8.93 -15.60 -8.70
C LEU A 8 7.90 -14.50 -8.42
N VAL A 9 7.45 -14.42 -7.18
CA VAL A 9 6.60 -13.32 -6.68
C VAL A 9 7.44 -12.42 -5.78
N ILE A 10 7.52 -11.14 -6.10
CA ILE A 10 8.26 -10.14 -5.33
C ILE A 10 7.29 -9.31 -4.51
N GLY A 11 7.32 -9.50 -3.20
CA GLY A 11 6.40 -8.94 -2.22
C GLY A 11 5.36 -9.94 -1.70
N ALA A 12 5.38 -10.21 -0.39
CA ALA A 12 4.43 -11.10 0.30
C ALA A 12 3.23 -10.34 0.91
N GLY A 13 2.85 -9.21 0.30
CA GLY A 13 1.65 -8.46 0.65
C GLY A 13 0.34 -9.15 0.18
N PRO A 14 -0.82 -8.47 0.30
CA PRO A 14 -2.11 -9.03 -0.11
C PRO A 14 -2.16 -9.45 -1.58
N ALA A 15 -1.56 -8.68 -2.48
CA ALA A 15 -1.46 -8.99 -3.90
C ALA A 15 -0.56 -10.21 -4.15
N GLY A 16 0.69 -10.18 -3.68
CA GLY A 16 1.66 -11.25 -3.93
C GLY A 16 1.25 -12.59 -3.33
N LEU A 17 0.77 -12.61 -2.07
CA LEU A 17 0.23 -13.85 -1.48
C LEU A 17 -1.00 -14.38 -2.23
N SER A 18 -1.82 -13.50 -2.83
CA SER A 18 -2.97 -13.93 -3.63
C SER A 18 -2.52 -14.53 -4.95
N ALA A 19 -1.55 -13.90 -5.62
CA ALA A 19 -0.95 -14.41 -6.85
C ALA A 19 -0.31 -15.78 -6.63
N ALA A 20 0.51 -15.92 -5.60
CA ALA A 20 1.17 -17.18 -5.26
C ALA A 20 0.16 -18.30 -4.95
N ILE A 21 -0.89 -18.00 -4.18
CA ILE A 21 -1.95 -18.96 -3.85
C ILE A 21 -2.71 -19.40 -5.10
N GLU A 22 -3.06 -18.48 -5.99
CA GLU A 22 -3.80 -18.84 -7.21
C GLU A 22 -2.93 -19.66 -8.17
N ALA A 23 -1.68 -19.25 -8.43
CA ALA A 23 -0.77 -20.00 -9.28
C ALA A 23 -0.49 -21.41 -8.73
N ALA A 24 -0.25 -21.53 -7.44
CA ALA A 24 0.01 -22.83 -6.80
C ALA A 24 -1.20 -23.78 -6.81
N LYS A 25 -2.44 -23.28 -6.83
CA LYS A 25 -3.64 -24.12 -7.00
C LYS A 25 -3.66 -24.88 -8.32
N TYR A 26 -3.03 -24.33 -9.35
CA TYR A 26 -2.90 -24.96 -10.67
C TYR A 26 -1.59 -25.73 -10.83
N GLY A 27 -0.85 -25.93 -9.71
CA GLY A 27 0.35 -26.77 -9.69
C GLY A 27 1.62 -26.07 -10.16
N ALA A 28 1.65 -24.74 -10.22
CA ALA A 28 2.89 -24.01 -10.48
C ALA A 28 3.80 -24.02 -9.24
N GLU A 29 5.11 -24.17 -9.46
CA GLU A 29 6.14 -23.97 -8.43
C GLU A 29 6.35 -22.47 -8.19
N VAL A 30 6.08 -22.01 -6.97
CA VAL A 30 6.09 -20.58 -6.65
C VAL A 30 7.05 -20.29 -5.51
N LEU A 31 7.97 -19.34 -5.76
CA LEU A 31 8.80 -18.70 -4.75
C LEU A 31 8.28 -17.28 -4.51
N VAL A 32 8.00 -16.94 -3.26
CA VAL A 32 7.70 -15.57 -2.84
C VAL A 32 8.90 -15.02 -2.07
N VAL A 33 9.32 -13.79 -2.38
CA VAL A 33 10.37 -13.08 -1.63
C VAL A 33 9.79 -11.81 -1.02
N ASP A 34 10.22 -11.46 0.20
CA ASP A 34 9.79 -10.24 0.89
C ASP A 34 10.91 -9.70 1.77
N GLU A 35 11.10 -8.39 1.76
CA GLU A 35 12.11 -7.70 2.57
C GLU A 35 11.84 -7.78 4.08
N ASN A 36 10.59 -7.94 4.46
CA ASN A 36 10.17 -7.99 5.85
C ASN A 36 10.43 -9.37 6.47
N ASN A 37 10.52 -9.39 7.80
CA ASN A 37 10.67 -10.63 8.58
C ASN A 37 9.35 -11.41 8.78
N LYS A 38 8.27 -10.95 8.14
CA LYS A 38 6.92 -11.50 8.30
C LYS A 38 6.10 -11.29 7.03
N PRO A 39 5.48 -12.34 6.46
CA PRO A 39 4.64 -12.19 5.27
C PRO A 39 3.28 -11.59 5.62
N GLY A 40 2.69 -10.81 4.70
CA GLY A 40 1.37 -10.19 4.83
C GLY A 40 1.36 -8.69 4.53
N GLY A 41 2.53 -8.07 4.39
CA GLY A 41 2.67 -6.66 4.02
C GLY A 41 1.86 -5.75 4.95
N GLN A 42 1.14 -4.80 4.37
CA GLN A 42 0.36 -3.81 5.11
C GLN A 42 -0.85 -4.40 5.88
N LEU A 43 -1.27 -5.66 5.61
CA LEU A 43 -2.38 -6.27 6.34
C LEU A 43 -2.12 -6.37 7.85
N PHE A 44 -0.88 -6.54 8.29
CA PHE A 44 -0.56 -6.65 9.72
C PHE A 44 -0.71 -5.34 10.50
N LYS A 45 -0.73 -4.20 9.82
CA LYS A 45 -1.02 -2.89 10.42
C LYS A 45 -2.53 -2.64 10.52
N GLN A 46 -3.35 -3.33 9.71
CA GLN A 46 -4.77 -3.06 9.54
C GLN A 46 -5.60 -3.80 10.60
N ILE A 47 -5.70 -3.21 11.79
CA ILE A 47 -6.53 -3.73 12.89
C ILE A 47 -8.02 -3.37 12.72
N HIS A 48 -8.36 -2.46 11.80
CA HIS A 48 -9.74 -2.13 11.45
C HIS A 48 -10.39 -3.24 10.60
N LYS A 49 -11.71 -3.29 10.62
CA LYS A 49 -12.50 -4.22 9.81
C LYS A 49 -12.69 -3.66 8.40
N PHE A 50 -12.52 -4.51 7.40
CA PHE A 50 -12.90 -4.19 6.03
C PHE A 50 -14.39 -3.93 5.93
N PHE A 51 -14.77 -3.05 5.02
CA PHE A 51 -16.17 -2.75 4.71
C PHE A 51 -16.47 -3.14 3.24
N GLY A 52 -17.73 -3.04 2.84
CA GLY A 52 -18.19 -3.48 1.51
C GLY A 52 -18.97 -4.78 1.59
N SER A 53 -18.80 -5.68 0.64
CA SER A 53 -19.54 -6.95 0.56
C SER A 53 -18.85 -8.11 1.28
N ARG A 54 -19.60 -9.18 1.57
CA ARG A 54 -19.03 -10.43 2.11
C ARG A 54 -17.99 -11.05 1.16
N ARG A 55 -18.16 -10.89 -0.16
CA ARG A 55 -17.19 -11.34 -1.18
C ARG A 55 -15.83 -10.67 -0.95
N HIS A 56 -15.82 -9.38 -0.61
CA HIS A 56 -14.63 -8.59 -0.33
C HIS A 56 -14.20 -8.58 1.15
N LYS A 57 -14.64 -9.60 1.92
CA LYS A 57 -14.22 -9.82 3.31
C LYS A 57 -14.69 -8.74 4.28
N ALA A 58 -15.83 -8.07 4.01
CA ALA A 58 -16.43 -7.14 4.97
C ALA A 58 -16.56 -7.75 6.37
N GLY A 59 -16.19 -6.97 7.39
CA GLY A 59 -16.19 -7.39 8.79
C GLY A 59 -14.96 -8.16 9.26
N VAL A 60 -14.05 -8.55 8.36
CA VAL A 60 -12.77 -9.19 8.69
C VAL A 60 -11.70 -8.11 8.91
N ARG A 61 -10.84 -8.27 9.91
CA ARG A 61 -9.68 -7.38 10.11
C ARG A 61 -8.56 -7.76 9.15
N GLY A 62 -7.75 -6.77 8.74
CA GLY A 62 -6.58 -7.04 7.89
C GLY A 62 -5.62 -8.06 8.49
N VAL A 63 -5.32 -7.94 9.77
CA VAL A 63 -4.45 -8.89 10.50
C VAL A 63 -4.97 -10.34 10.46
N ASP A 64 -6.28 -10.54 10.57
CA ASP A 64 -6.89 -11.87 10.49
C ASP A 64 -6.86 -12.43 9.06
N LEU A 65 -7.01 -11.54 8.07
CA LEU A 65 -6.95 -11.93 6.66
C LEU A 65 -5.53 -12.32 6.25
N GLY A 66 -4.52 -11.58 6.70
CA GLY A 66 -3.11 -11.91 6.51
C GLY A 66 -2.78 -13.31 7.06
N GLY A 67 -3.17 -13.58 8.31
CA GLY A 67 -2.97 -14.91 8.93
C GLY A 67 -3.63 -16.06 8.16
N ARG A 68 -4.87 -15.88 7.69
CA ARG A 68 -5.57 -16.89 6.87
C ARG A 68 -4.87 -17.19 5.56
N ARG A 69 -4.27 -16.16 4.90
CA ARG A 69 -3.51 -16.33 3.65
C ARG A 69 -2.21 -17.08 3.89
N ILE A 70 -1.52 -16.81 4.98
CA ILE A 70 -0.31 -17.54 5.37
C ILE A 70 -0.61 -19.02 5.52
N ILE A 71 -1.65 -19.40 6.28
CA ILE A 71 -2.06 -20.81 6.45
C ILE A 71 -2.41 -21.44 5.10
N LYS A 72 -3.10 -20.73 4.22
CA LYS A 72 -3.48 -21.24 2.90
C LYS A 72 -2.27 -21.50 2.01
N LYS A 73 -1.28 -20.59 1.99
CA LYS A 73 -0.05 -20.74 1.19
C LYS A 73 0.76 -21.95 1.66
N GLU A 74 0.83 -22.20 2.98
CA GLU A 74 1.52 -23.35 3.55
C GLU A 74 0.90 -24.68 3.10
N LYS A 75 -0.43 -24.75 3.08
CA LYS A 75 -1.17 -25.93 2.60
C LYS A 75 -0.94 -26.23 1.12
N LEU A 76 -0.55 -25.23 0.32
CA LEU A 76 -0.27 -25.36 -1.11
C LEU A 76 1.22 -25.54 -1.42
N GLY A 77 2.08 -25.57 -0.41
CA GLY A 77 3.52 -25.76 -0.58
C GLY A 77 4.24 -24.54 -1.18
N VAL A 78 3.67 -23.34 -1.09
CA VAL A 78 4.32 -22.12 -1.57
C VAL A 78 5.53 -21.78 -0.69
N GLU A 79 6.71 -21.73 -1.29
CA GLU A 79 7.94 -21.31 -0.61
C GLU A 79 7.95 -19.81 -0.40
N VAL A 80 8.37 -19.34 0.77
CA VAL A 80 8.52 -17.91 1.08
C VAL A 80 9.86 -17.65 1.74
N MET A 81 10.66 -16.77 1.12
CA MET A 81 11.90 -16.25 1.66
C MET A 81 11.68 -14.83 2.18
N LEU A 82 11.80 -14.67 3.49
CA LEU A 82 11.69 -13.39 4.20
C LEU A 82 13.07 -12.77 4.39
N ASN A 83 13.13 -11.50 4.84
CA ASN A 83 14.37 -10.73 4.94
C ASN A 83 15.16 -10.78 3.62
N THR A 84 14.45 -10.81 2.50
CA THR A 84 15.03 -11.02 1.17
C THR A 84 14.59 -9.89 0.24
N VAL A 85 15.54 -9.08 -0.18
CA VAL A 85 15.32 -7.91 -1.04
C VAL A 85 15.66 -8.25 -2.48
N ALA A 86 14.71 -8.03 -3.39
CA ALA A 86 14.99 -8.02 -4.83
C ALA A 86 15.52 -6.62 -5.20
N TYR A 87 16.73 -6.54 -5.72
CA TYR A 87 17.41 -5.25 -5.96
C TYR A 87 17.83 -5.03 -7.41
N GLY A 88 17.58 -5.98 -8.31
CA GLY A 88 17.90 -5.78 -9.70
C GLY A 88 17.59 -6.96 -10.62
N PHE A 89 17.73 -6.72 -11.90
CA PHE A 89 17.62 -7.70 -12.96
C PHE A 89 18.95 -7.83 -13.68
N TYR A 90 19.29 -9.04 -14.10
CA TYR A 90 20.42 -9.22 -15.00
C TYR A 90 20.12 -8.71 -16.40
N PRO A 91 21.09 -8.10 -17.11
CA PRO A 91 20.85 -7.39 -18.37
C PRO A 91 20.17 -8.19 -19.46
N ASN A 92 20.30 -9.50 -19.45
CA ASN A 92 19.71 -10.40 -20.45
C ASN A 92 18.33 -10.95 -20.05
N GLY A 93 17.73 -10.46 -18.95
CA GLY A 93 16.48 -11.00 -18.43
C GLY A 93 16.61 -12.41 -17.82
N GLU A 94 17.84 -12.91 -17.67
CA GLU A 94 18.12 -14.30 -17.25
C GLU A 94 17.97 -14.52 -15.75
N GLY A 95 17.81 -13.47 -14.94
CA GLY A 95 17.69 -13.65 -13.51
C GLY A 95 17.35 -12.38 -12.73
N VAL A 96 16.87 -12.60 -11.52
CA VAL A 96 16.60 -11.57 -10.52
C VAL A 96 17.63 -11.67 -9.41
N ALA A 97 18.27 -10.55 -9.10
CA ALA A 97 19.26 -10.45 -8.04
C ALA A 97 18.56 -10.21 -6.69
N LEU A 98 18.82 -11.09 -5.73
CA LEU A 98 18.28 -11.02 -4.38
C LEU A 98 19.42 -10.88 -3.36
N ALA A 99 19.18 -10.08 -2.32
CA ALA A 99 19.98 -10.04 -1.10
C ALA A 99 19.20 -10.74 0.03
N VAL A 100 19.71 -11.85 0.51
CA VAL A 100 19.12 -12.65 1.58
C VAL A 100 19.74 -12.24 2.91
N ASN A 101 18.93 -11.89 3.90
CA ASN A 101 19.37 -11.41 5.22
C ASN A 101 20.36 -10.22 5.16
N GLY A 102 20.36 -9.47 4.05
CA GLY A 102 21.27 -8.34 3.83
C GLY A 102 22.73 -8.70 3.49
N GLU A 103 23.10 -9.96 3.47
CA GLU A 103 24.50 -10.41 3.36
C GLU A 103 24.72 -11.39 2.19
N GLU A 104 23.78 -12.29 1.92
CA GLU A 104 23.96 -13.36 0.94
C GLU A 104 23.35 -13.01 -0.41
N GLY A 105 24.15 -13.05 -1.48
CA GLY A 105 23.67 -12.90 -2.85
C GLY A 105 23.05 -14.19 -3.38
N LEU A 106 21.82 -14.12 -3.88
CA LEU A 106 21.11 -15.19 -4.58
C LEU A 106 20.62 -14.67 -5.92
N ILE A 107 20.83 -15.46 -6.98
CA ILE A 107 20.27 -15.22 -8.29
C ILE A 107 19.15 -16.22 -8.51
N VAL A 108 17.94 -15.73 -8.79
CA VAL A 108 16.81 -16.56 -9.14
C VAL A 108 16.54 -16.44 -10.63
N HIS A 109 16.37 -17.58 -11.30
CA HIS A 109 16.03 -17.70 -12.72
C HIS A 109 14.56 -18.13 -12.86
N PRO A 110 13.61 -17.19 -12.85
CA PRO A 110 12.19 -17.51 -12.98
C PRO A 110 11.76 -17.60 -14.43
N LYS A 111 10.77 -18.47 -14.72
CA LYS A 111 10.08 -18.44 -16.02
C LYS A 111 9.09 -17.28 -16.13
N LYS A 112 8.46 -16.90 -15.02
CA LYS A 112 7.53 -15.77 -14.90
C LYS A 112 7.80 -14.99 -13.62
N ILE A 113 7.56 -13.68 -13.64
CA ILE A 113 7.77 -12.77 -12.51
C ILE A 113 6.47 -12.02 -12.21
N ILE A 114 6.08 -11.94 -10.93
CA ILE A 114 4.95 -11.13 -10.48
C ILE A 114 5.48 -10.09 -9.48
N MET A 115 5.46 -8.82 -9.86
CA MET A 115 5.88 -7.70 -9.01
C MET A 115 4.68 -7.22 -8.20
N ALA A 116 4.78 -7.31 -6.86
CA ALA A 116 3.74 -6.93 -5.90
C ALA A 116 4.35 -6.14 -4.72
N THR A 117 5.27 -5.23 -5.05
CA THR A 117 6.10 -4.46 -4.12
C THR A 117 5.32 -3.37 -3.37
N GLY A 118 4.13 -3.02 -3.86
CA GLY A 118 3.26 -2.07 -3.17
C GLY A 118 3.57 -0.60 -3.48
N ALA A 119 3.50 0.25 -2.46
CA ALA A 119 3.66 1.70 -2.59
C ALA A 119 4.31 2.30 -1.33
N GLY A 120 5.00 3.42 -1.51
CA GLY A 120 5.57 4.23 -0.45
C GLY A 120 4.69 5.43 -0.06
N GLU A 121 4.84 5.94 1.16
CA GLU A 121 4.15 7.16 1.60
C GLU A 121 4.77 8.41 0.97
N ASN A 122 3.92 9.33 0.53
CA ASN A 122 4.38 10.62 0.03
C ASN A 122 4.89 11.49 1.18
N PRO A 123 6.09 12.07 1.07
CA PRO A 123 6.54 13.10 1.99
C PRO A 123 5.81 14.41 1.72
N LEU A 124 5.76 15.28 2.71
CA LEU A 124 5.35 16.66 2.58
C LEU A 124 6.46 17.54 3.15
N ALA A 125 7.05 18.37 2.29
CA ALA A 125 8.12 19.27 2.69
C ALA A 125 7.55 20.62 3.18
N PHE A 126 7.88 21.00 4.40
CA PHE A 126 7.57 22.29 5.03
C PHE A 126 8.66 22.62 6.06
N PRO A 127 8.88 23.85 6.49
CA PRO A 127 9.85 24.18 7.52
C PRO A 127 9.71 23.28 8.76
N GLY A 128 10.80 22.64 9.17
CA GLY A 128 10.83 21.71 10.31
C GLY A 128 10.35 20.28 10.02
N TRP A 129 10.05 19.89 8.78
CA TRP A 129 9.57 18.54 8.46
C TRP A 129 10.55 17.39 8.79
N THR A 130 11.83 17.72 9.04
CA THR A 130 12.88 16.77 9.45
C THR A 130 13.06 16.67 10.96
N LEU A 131 12.30 17.43 11.76
CA LEU A 131 12.36 17.34 13.20
C LEU A 131 11.91 15.96 13.71
N PRO A 132 12.56 15.41 14.76
CA PRO A 132 12.03 14.24 15.45
C PRO A 132 10.58 14.47 15.87
N GLY A 133 9.70 13.50 15.60
CA GLY A 133 8.25 13.64 15.82
C GLY A 133 7.46 13.97 14.54
N VAL A 134 8.10 14.35 13.42
CA VAL A 134 7.43 14.42 12.11
C VAL A 134 7.62 13.09 11.41
N VAL A 135 6.53 12.35 11.19
CA VAL A 135 6.58 10.96 10.71
C VAL A 135 5.41 10.64 9.77
N GLY A 136 5.57 9.67 8.87
CA GLY A 136 4.48 9.16 8.04
C GLY A 136 3.39 8.45 8.87
N ALA A 137 2.15 8.54 8.42
CA ALA A 137 1.01 7.89 9.11
C ALA A 137 1.14 6.35 9.14
N GLY A 138 1.71 5.74 8.09
CA GLY A 138 1.99 4.30 8.06
C GLY A 138 3.10 3.90 9.03
N ALA A 139 4.09 4.77 9.27
CA ALA A 139 5.08 4.57 10.31
C ALA A 139 4.43 4.61 11.71
N ILE A 140 3.57 5.61 11.98
CA ILE A 140 2.74 5.66 13.20
C ILE A 140 1.97 4.36 13.37
N GLN A 141 1.26 3.92 12.33
CA GLN A 141 0.46 2.69 12.36
C GLN A 141 1.32 1.46 12.65
N THR A 142 2.53 1.40 12.11
CA THR A 142 3.47 0.30 12.37
C THR A 142 3.90 0.30 13.83
N MET A 143 4.30 1.43 14.37
CA MET A 143 4.74 1.54 15.75
C MET A 143 3.65 1.11 16.74
N ILE A 144 2.43 1.62 16.60
CA ILE A 144 1.35 1.32 17.56
C ILE A 144 0.74 -0.08 17.36
N ASN A 145 0.51 -0.53 16.10
CA ASN A 145 -0.22 -1.76 15.84
C ASN A 145 0.66 -3.02 15.76
N VAL A 146 1.91 -2.88 15.32
CA VAL A 146 2.83 -4.01 15.18
C VAL A 146 3.80 -4.08 16.35
N HIS A 147 4.48 -2.95 16.67
CA HIS A 147 5.50 -2.91 17.69
C HIS A 147 5.00 -2.59 19.10
N ARG A 148 3.75 -2.12 19.26
CA ARG A 148 3.15 -1.73 20.55
C ARG A 148 3.91 -0.60 21.24
N VAL A 149 4.47 0.32 20.45
CA VAL A 149 5.22 1.49 20.89
C VAL A 149 4.38 2.75 20.68
N SER A 150 4.26 3.60 21.69
CA SER A 150 3.65 4.91 21.56
C SER A 150 4.57 5.85 20.79
N VAL A 151 4.00 6.59 19.84
CA VAL A 151 4.74 7.56 19.03
C VAL A 151 4.87 8.92 19.70
N GLY A 152 4.04 9.19 20.68
CA GLY A 152 3.96 10.45 21.45
C GLY A 152 2.68 10.48 22.26
N LYS A 153 2.33 11.65 22.78
CA LYS A 153 1.14 11.88 23.62
C LYS A 153 0.00 12.55 22.86
N ARG A 154 0.31 13.41 21.90
CA ARG A 154 -0.67 14.22 21.17
C ARG A 154 -0.26 14.41 19.72
N VAL A 155 -1.02 13.83 18.80
CA VAL A 155 -0.71 13.78 17.36
C VAL A 155 -1.56 14.77 16.58
N LEU A 156 -0.95 15.60 15.73
CA LEU A 156 -1.63 16.35 14.67
C LEU A 156 -1.49 15.56 13.36
N MET A 157 -2.61 15.20 12.72
CA MET A 157 -2.62 14.46 11.47
C MET A 157 -2.75 15.42 10.27
N ILE A 158 -1.86 15.32 9.29
CA ILE A 158 -1.91 16.07 8.03
C ILE A 158 -2.43 15.16 6.93
N GLY A 159 -3.60 15.49 6.39
CA GLY A 159 -4.32 14.72 5.38
C GLY A 159 -5.47 13.90 5.96
N SER A 160 -6.62 13.96 5.28
CA SER A 160 -7.87 13.30 5.67
C SER A 160 -8.31 12.20 4.71
N GLY A 161 -7.39 11.65 3.94
CA GLY A 161 -7.62 10.43 3.16
C GLY A 161 -7.94 9.23 4.08
N ASN A 162 -8.22 8.06 3.49
CA ASN A 162 -8.54 6.86 4.28
C ASN A 162 -7.48 6.53 5.32
N VAL A 163 -6.18 6.63 4.97
CA VAL A 163 -5.08 6.36 5.89
C VAL A 163 -5.10 7.33 7.07
N GLY A 164 -5.18 8.64 6.83
CA GLY A 164 -5.22 9.65 7.89
C GLY A 164 -6.38 9.45 8.86
N LEU A 165 -7.59 9.22 8.34
CA LEU A 165 -8.78 8.96 9.16
C LEU A 165 -8.69 7.66 9.96
N ILE A 166 -8.18 6.59 9.35
CA ILE A 166 -8.04 5.28 10.00
C ILE A 166 -6.99 5.35 11.10
N VAL A 167 -5.81 5.92 10.81
CA VAL A 167 -4.72 6.04 11.80
C VAL A 167 -5.13 6.96 12.95
N THR A 168 -5.80 8.08 12.67
CA THR A 168 -6.37 8.94 13.72
C THR A 168 -7.28 8.17 14.68
N TYR A 169 -8.19 7.34 14.15
CA TYR A 169 -9.06 6.55 15.00
C TYR A 169 -8.29 5.46 15.78
N GLN A 170 -7.23 4.90 15.21
CA GLN A 170 -6.37 3.91 15.88
C GLN A 170 -5.53 4.55 17.00
N LEU A 171 -5.07 5.80 16.84
CA LEU A 171 -4.42 6.58 17.91
C LEU A 171 -5.33 6.72 19.12
N LEU A 172 -6.59 7.13 18.92
CA LEU A 172 -7.59 7.23 19.99
C LEU A 172 -7.83 5.88 20.66
N GLN A 173 -7.88 4.78 19.92
CA GLN A 173 -8.01 3.42 20.46
C GLN A 173 -6.78 2.98 21.28
N ALA A 174 -5.61 3.53 20.98
CA ALA A 174 -4.38 3.31 21.73
C ALA A 174 -4.23 4.24 22.94
N GLY A 175 -5.19 5.15 23.17
CA GLY A 175 -5.14 6.11 24.27
C GLY A 175 -4.24 7.33 24.00
N ILE A 176 -3.89 7.57 22.74
CA ILE A 176 -3.09 8.72 22.30
C ILE A 176 -4.05 9.83 21.87
N ASP A 177 -3.84 11.05 22.41
CA ASP A 177 -4.64 12.22 22.06
C ASP A 177 -4.40 12.66 20.61
N VAL A 178 -5.42 13.24 19.99
CA VAL A 178 -5.35 13.78 18.62
C VAL A 178 -5.68 15.25 18.64
N ALA A 179 -4.68 16.10 18.37
CA ALA A 179 -4.81 17.54 18.32
C ALA A 179 -5.74 18.01 17.21
N GLY A 180 -5.82 17.24 16.12
CA GLY A 180 -6.71 17.50 14.99
C GLY A 180 -6.30 16.80 13.72
N ILE A 181 -7.11 16.99 12.68
CA ILE A 181 -6.79 16.61 11.31
C ILE A 181 -6.78 17.87 10.46
N VAL A 182 -5.70 18.11 9.75
CA VAL A 182 -5.53 19.22 8.78
C VAL A 182 -5.75 18.69 7.37
N GLU A 183 -6.63 19.32 6.62
CA GLU A 183 -6.97 18.95 5.26
C GLU A 183 -7.03 20.18 4.37
N ALA A 184 -6.24 20.19 3.30
CA ALA A 184 -6.19 21.34 2.40
C ALA A 184 -7.46 21.49 1.55
N ALA A 185 -8.12 20.39 1.21
CA ALA A 185 -9.39 20.42 0.50
C ALA A 185 -10.53 20.98 1.39
N PRO A 186 -11.62 21.53 0.79
CA PRO A 186 -12.76 22.07 1.54
C PRO A 186 -13.60 20.97 2.22
N GLN A 187 -13.29 19.71 2.00
CA GLN A 187 -13.99 18.55 2.58
C GLN A 187 -13.02 17.39 2.84
N LEU A 188 -13.41 16.48 3.72
CA LEU A 188 -12.60 15.29 4.03
C LEU A 188 -12.51 14.37 2.81
N GLY A 189 -11.29 13.87 2.53
CA GLY A 189 -10.99 13.06 1.35
C GLY A 189 -11.32 11.56 1.47
N GLY A 190 -11.43 11.02 2.69
CA GLY A 190 -11.66 9.60 2.90
C GLY A 190 -13.14 9.21 3.00
N TYR A 191 -13.40 7.90 3.11
CA TYR A 191 -14.76 7.36 3.19
C TYR A 191 -15.53 7.88 4.41
N GLY A 192 -16.82 8.20 4.21
CA GLY A 192 -17.70 8.74 5.25
C GLY A 192 -17.80 7.85 6.50
N VAL A 193 -17.63 6.53 6.37
CA VAL A 193 -17.61 5.60 7.51
C VAL A 193 -16.43 5.87 8.46
N HIS A 194 -15.26 6.26 7.94
CA HIS A 194 -14.10 6.63 8.76
C HIS A 194 -14.22 8.05 9.28
N ALA A 195 -14.62 9.00 8.44
CA ALA A 195 -14.88 10.38 8.86
C ALA A 195 -15.92 10.47 9.98
N GLY A 196 -16.99 9.68 9.91
CA GLY A 196 -18.01 9.61 10.95
C GLY A 196 -17.50 9.10 12.30
N LYS A 197 -16.51 8.20 12.34
CA LYS A 197 -15.89 7.73 13.57
C LYS A 197 -15.09 8.84 14.25
N VAL A 198 -14.24 9.52 13.47
CA VAL A 198 -13.39 10.61 13.94
C VAL A 198 -14.24 11.78 14.46
N ARG A 199 -15.28 12.18 13.71
CA ARG A 199 -16.21 13.24 14.13
C ARG A 199 -16.93 12.90 15.44
N ARG A 200 -17.44 11.68 15.59
CA ARG A 200 -18.10 11.25 16.84
C ARG A 200 -17.14 11.18 18.03
N ALA A 201 -15.87 10.98 17.78
CA ALA A 201 -14.83 11.02 18.81
C ALA A 201 -14.44 12.46 19.24
N GLY A 202 -14.99 13.48 18.56
CA GLY A 202 -14.74 14.88 18.90
C GLY A 202 -13.39 15.43 18.43
N VAL A 203 -12.74 14.77 17.46
CA VAL A 203 -11.45 15.24 16.91
C VAL A 203 -11.66 16.54 16.14
N PRO A 204 -10.88 17.60 16.39
CA PRO A 204 -10.90 18.84 15.63
C PRO A 204 -10.58 18.59 14.14
N LEU A 205 -11.31 19.24 13.24
CA LEU A 205 -11.14 19.12 11.80
C LEU A 205 -10.87 20.49 11.19
N TYR A 206 -9.66 20.70 10.71
CA TYR A 206 -9.19 21.92 10.05
C TYR A 206 -9.24 21.70 8.53
N VAL A 207 -10.43 21.79 7.92
CA VAL A 207 -10.62 21.70 6.46
C VAL A 207 -10.31 23.03 5.82
N GLY A 208 -9.79 23.04 4.60
CA GLY A 208 -9.30 24.27 3.95
C GLY A 208 -8.04 24.82 4.63
N HIS A 209 -7.25 23.99 5.29
CA HIS A 209 -6.02 24.39 5.99
C HIS A 209 -4.82 23.53 5.55
N THR A 210 -3.63 24.10 5.67
CA THR A 210 -2.37 23.36 5.46
C THR A 210 -1.41 23.61 6.62
N VAL A 211 -0.39 22.74 6.74
CA VAL A 211 0.73 22.96 7.67
C VAL A 211 1.71 23.94 7.04
N ILE A 212 2.14 24.93 7.82
CA ILE A 212 3.12 25.95 7.42
C ILE A 212 4.50 25.57 7.97
N GLU A 213 4.56 25.13 9.22
CA GLU A 213 5.80 24.89 9.93
C GLU A 213 5.60 23.91 11.07
N ALA A 214 6.59 23.03 11.30
CA ALA A 214 6.72 22.31 12.56
C ALA A 214 7.58 23.12 13.53
N VAL A 215 7.02 23.43 14.69
CA VAL A 215 7.70 24.25 15.70
C VAL A 215 8.47 23.33 16.65
N PRO A 216 9.81 23.49 16.75
CA PRO A 216 10.62 22.66 17.65
C PRO A 216 10.36 22.99 19.13
N ASN A 217 10.68 22.04 19.99
CA ASN A 217 10.87 22.32 21.42
C ASN A 217 12.19 23.08 21.66
N GLU A 218 12.42 23.52 22.91
CA GLU A 218 13.54 24.43 23.22
C GLU A 218 14.93 23.85 22.92
N ASP A 219 15.08 22.54 23.06
CA ASP A 219 16.35 21.82 22.84
C ASP A 219 16.46 21.20 21.43
N MET A 220 15.52 21.48 20.53
CA MET A 220 15.47 20.94 19.17
C MET A 220 15.35 19.41 19.10
N SER A 221 15.07 18.72 20.21
CA SER A 221 14.97 17.25 20.26
C SER A 221 13.65 16.69 19.72
N GLY A 222 12.69 17.56 19.42
CA GLY A 222 11.37 17.14 18.92
C GLY A 222 10.47 18.31 18.56
N VAL A 223 9.21 17.98 18.31
CA VAL A 223 8.14 18.92 17.97
C VAL A 223 7.41 19.33 19.26
N LYS A 224 7.06 20.63 19.41
CA LYS A 224 6.13 21.12 20.41
C LYS A 224 4.80 21.58 19.82
N GLY A 225 4.69 21.66 18.50
CA GLY A 225 3.48 22.05 17.80
C GLY A 225 3.70 22.29 16.32
N ALA A 226 2.65 22.70 15.65
CA ALA A 226 2.67 23.11 14.25
C ALA A 226 1.97 24.46 14.07
N ILE A 227 2.44 25.27 13.13
CA ILE A 227 1.69 26.39 12.58
C ILE A 227 0.89 25.86 11.40
N ILE A 228 -0.43 26.06 11.40
CA ILE A 228 -1.31 25.77 10.27
C ILE A 228 -1.98 27.07 9.83
N ALA A 229 -2.41 27.15 8.56
CA ALA A 229 -3.14 28.31 8.06
C ALA A 229 -4.23 27.87 7.08
N GLU A 230 -5.24 28.74 6.88
CA GLU A 230 -6.20 28.57 5.81
C GLU A 230 -5.53 28.63 4.44
N VAL A 231 -6.10 27.93 3.45
CA VAL A 231 -5.64 27.98 2.06
C VAL A 231 -6.70 28.58 1.14
N ASP A 232 -6.23 29.24 0.10
CA ASP A 232 -7.07 29.73 -0.98
C ASP A 232 -7.48 28.58 -1.96
N ASN A 233 -8.20 28.92 -3.02
CA ASN A 233 -8.64 28.00 -4.06
C ASN A 233 -7.50 27.41 -4.93
N LYS A 234 -6.25 27.89 -4.75
CA LYS A 234 -5.03 27.36 -5.36
C LYS A 234 -4.16 26.62 -4.35
N PHE A 235 -4.71 26.32 -3.16
CA PHE A 235 -4.01 25.69 -2.04
C PHE A 235 -2.80 26.50 -1.53
N GLN A 236 -2.80 27.84 -1.72
CA GLN A 236 -1.78 28.71 -1.16
C GLN A 236 -2.21 29.22 0.22
N PRO A 237 -1.31 29.24 1.20
CA PRO A 237 -1.63 29.75 2.54
C PRO A 237 -2.09 31.21 2.48
N ILE A 238 -3.13 31.53 3.24
CA ILE A 238 -3.68 32.89 3.37
C ILE A 238 -2.99 33.59 4.54
N PRO A 239 -2.18 34.65 4.30
CA PRO A 239 -1.50 35.37 5.37
C PRO A 239 -2.48 35.96 6.40
N GLY A 240 -2.12 35.87 7.69
CA GLY A 240 -2.93 36.37 8.80
C GLY A 240 -3.98 35.36 9.33
N THR A 241 -3.99 34.13 8.80
CA THR A 241 -4.85 33.04 9.29
C THR A 241 -4.08 31.99 10.06
N GLU A 242 -2.78 32.25 10.32
CA GLU A 242 -1.90 31.33 11.01
C GLU A 242 -2.36 31.06 12.45
N GLN A 243 -2.40 29.80 12.83
CA GLN A 243 -2.71 29.37 14.18
C GLN A 243 -1.74 28.28 14.66
N PHE A 244 -1.34 28.38 15.92
CA PHE A 244 -0.52 27.35 16.57
C PHE A 244 -1.39 26.22 17.09
N VAL A 245 -1.01 24.98 16.75
CA VAL A 245 -1.63 23.75 17.27
C VAL A 245 -0.58 22.98 18.07
N GLU A 246 -0.78 22.87 19.36
CA GLU A 246 0.11 22.11 20.25
C GLU A 246 0.03 20.61 19.97
N CYS A 247 1.18 19.98 19.70
CA CYS A 247 1.34 18.53 19.51
C CYS A 247 2.81 18.14 19.70
N ASP A 248 3.08 16.89 20.03
CA ASP A 248 4.43 16.33 20.12
C ASP A 248 4.76 15.40 18.95
N VAL A 249 3.76 15.14 18.07
CA VAL A 249 3.92 14.37 16.83
C VAL A 249 3.08 14.99 15.71
N ILE A 250 3.66 15.06 14.52
CA ILE A 250 2.97 15.41 13.27
C ILE A 250 2.96 14.18 12.37
N GLY A 251 1.77 13.64 12.09
CA GLY A 251 1.57 12.49 11.21
C GLY A 251 1.26 12.92 9.79
N ILE A 252 2.01 12.47 8.80
CA ILE A 252 1.82 12.81 7.38
C ILE A 252 1.03 11.71 6.68
N ALA A 253 -0.11 12.06 6.06
CA ALA A 253 -1.01 11.15 5.34
C ALA A 253 -1.50 11.77 4.01
N VAL A 254 -0.56 12.27 3.20
CA VAL A 254 -0.84 13.04 1.97
C VAL A 254 -0.81 12.21 0.69
N GLY A 255 -0.96 10.90 0.80
CA GLY A 255 -1.05 9.99 -0.32
C GLY A 255 0.08 8.95 -0.36
N LEU A 256 0.05 8.13 -1.40
CA LEU A 256 0.99 7.05 -1.65
C LEU A 256 1.44 7.12 -3.11
N THR A 257 2.68 6.72 -3.37
CA THR A 257 3.24 6.56 -4.72
C THR A 257 3.58 5.09 -4.96
N PRO A 258 3.13 4.49 -6.08
CA PRO A 258 3.49 3.13 -6.46
C PRO A 258 5.00 2.91 -6.46
N ASP A 259 5.44 1.74 -5.99
CA ASP A 259 6.84 1.35 -6.11
C ASP A 259 7.10 0.84 -7.53
N ILE A 260 7.80 1.67 -8.31
CA ILE A 260 8.12 1.41 -9.72
C ILE A 260 9.62 1.10 -9.94
N ALA A 261 10.39 0.93 -8.87
CA ALA A 261 11.84 0.72 -8.99
C ALA A 261 12.16 -0.54 -9.82
N LEU A 262 11.61 -1.68 -9.44
CA LEU A 262 11.81 -2.93 -10.17
C LEU A 262 11.19 -2.93 -11.58
N PRO A 263 9.94 -2.47 -11.80
CA PRO A 263 9.41 -2.28 -13.14
C PRO A 263 10.31 -1.43 -14.05
N SER A 264 10.87 -0.32 -13.54
CA SER A 264 11.82 0.52 -14.28
C SER A 264 13.10 -0.23 -14.65
N MET A 265 13.67 -0.99 -13.71
CA MET A 265 14.88 -1.80 -13.96
C MET A 265 14.63 -2.91 -14.98
N ALA A 266 13.41 -3.40 -15.12
CA ALA A 266 12.99 -4.39 -16.10
C ALA A 266 12.59 -3.76 -17.44
N ASP A 267 12.82 -2.47 -17.67
CA ASP A 267 12.40 -1.71 -18.86
C ASP A 267 10.91 -1.81 -19.18
N VAL A 268 10.06 -1.95 -18.18
CA VAL A 268 8.61 -1.90 -18.34
C VAL A 268 8.20 -0.45 -18.67
N THR A 269 7.31 -0.27 -19.63
CA THR A 269 6.77 1.05 -19.97
C THR A 269 5.98 1.61 -18.79
N LEU A 270 6.36 2.82 -18.33
CA LEU A 270 5.65 3.55 -17.29
C LEU A 270 4.75 4.62 -17.91
N ILE A 271 3.55 4.77 -17.38
CA ILE A 271 2.59 5.82 -17.75
C ILE A 271 2.25 6.69 -16.56
N ASN A 272 1.95 7.98 -16.81
CA ASN A 272 1.54 8.89 -15.75
C ASN A 272 0.03 8.79 -15.52
N ALA A 273 -0.36 8.29 -14.35
CA ALA A 273 -1.75 8.09 -13.94
C ALA A 273 -1.95 8.70 -12.53
N GLY A 274 -2.11 10.01 -12.44
CA GLY A 274 -2.20 10.72 -11.16
C GLY A 274 -3.29 10.21 -10.22
N ARG A 275 -4.40 9.67 -10.75
CA ARG A 275 -5.46 9.04 -9.95
C ARG A 275 -5.04 7.72 -9.28
N LEU A 276 -3.96 7.10 -9.77
CA LEU A 276 -3.38 5.86 -9.25
C LEU A 276 -2.15 6.11 -8.35
N GLY A 277 -1.86 7.37 -8.06
CA GLY A 277 -0.79 7.78 -7.16
C GLY A 277 0.38 8.48 -7.84
N SER A 278 0.76 8.15 -9.06
CA SER A 278 1.82 8.79 -9.87
C SER A 278 2.02 8.03 -11.18
N GLN A 279 3.27 7.69 -11.50
CA GLN A 279 3.61 6.75 -12.57
C GLN A 279 3.27 5.32 -12.17
N VAL A 280 2.76 4.55 -13.12
CA VAL A 280 2.43 3.12 -12.95
C VAL A 280 2.95 2.31 -14.14
N PRO A 281 3.28 1.03 -13.95
CA PRO A 281 3.60 0.12 -15.03
C PRO A 281 2.38 -0.09 -15.94
N MET A 282 2.56 0.09 -17.26
CA MET A 282 1.54 -0.25 -18.22
C MET A 282 1.35 -1.76 -18.26
N HIS A 283 0.11 -2.23 -18.17
CA HIS A 283 -0.24 -3.66 -18.16
C HIS A 283 -1.57 -3.90 -18.88
N ASP A 284 -1.78 -5.13 -19.29
CA ASP A 284 -3.04 -5.59 -19.89
C ASP A 284 -4.04 -6.10 -18.84
N ARG A 285 -5.17 -6.64 -19.30
CA ARG A 285 -6.19 -7.25 -18.43
C ARG A 285 -5.75 -8.55 -17.73
N ASN A 286 -4.64 -9.15 -18.13
CA ASN A 286 -3.99 -10.26 -17.44
C ASN A 286 -2.99 -9.80 -16.37
N MET A 287 -2.86 -8.49 -16.14
CA MET A 287 -1.83 -7.88 -15.33
C MET A 287 -0.41 -8.08 -15.88
N GLU A 288 -0.28 -8.52 -17.16
CA GLU A 288 1.00 -8.66 -17.84
C GLU A 288 1.46 -7.28 -18.32
N THR A 289 2.71 -6.95 -18.04
CA THR A 289 3.30 -5.66 -18.41
C THR A 289 3.70 -5.64 -19.90
N THR A 290 4.29 -4.54 -20.35
CA THR A 290 4.87 -4.46 -21.71
C THR A 290 6.08 -5.38 -21.92
N LYS A 291 6.54 -6.06 -20.88
CA LYS A 291 7.58 -7.09 -20.95
C LYS A 291 6.95 -8.46 -20.73
N GLU A 292 7.09 -9.32 -21.73
CA GLU A 292 6.56 -10.68 -21.73
C GLU A 292 7.02 -11.45 -20.47
N GLY A 293 6.09 -12.11 -19.81
CA GLY A 293 6.36 -12.90 -18.61
C GLY A 293 6.54 -12.12 -17.33
N ILE A 294 6.42 -10.79 -17.37
CA ILE A 294 6.47 -9.91 -16.19
C ILE A 294 5.09 -9.34 -15.93
N TYR A 295 4.56 -9.63 -14.74
CA TYR A 295 3.26 -9.20 -14.27
C TYR A 295 3.41 -8.20 -13.11
N VAL A 296 2.41 -7.36 -12.91
CA VAL A 296 2.35 -6.40 -11.79
C VAL A 296 0.98 -6.51 -11.12
N ALA A 297 0.91 -6.36 -9.78
CA ALA A 297 -0.37 -6.42 -9.06
C ALA A 297 -0.35 -5.64 -7.74
N GLY A 298 -1.51 -5.12 -7.35
CA GLY A 298 -1.67 -4.32 -6.14
C GLY A 298 -1.17 -2.89 -6.30
N ASP A 299 -0.79 -2.24 -5.21
CA ASP A 299 -0.45 -0.82 -5.23
C ASP A 299 0.72 -0.45 -6.15
N SER A 300 1.58 -1.41 -6.51
CA SER A 300 2.62 -1.22 -7.53
C SER A 300 2.06 -1.04 -8.96
N SER A 301 0.84 -1.52 -9.23
CA SER A 301 0.09 -1.25 -10.49
C SER A 301 -0.83 -0.04 -10.39
N GLY A 302 -0.85 0.65 -9.26
CA GLY A 302 -1.70 1.79 -8.95
C GLY A 302 -2.40 1.65 -7.61
N VAL A 303 -2.30 2.70 -6.79
CA VAL A 303 -2.77 2.69 -5.41
C VAL A 303 -4.28 2.57 -5.32
N GLU A 304 -4.74 1.46 -4.72
CA GLU A 304 -6.14 1.19 -4.42
C GLU A 304 -6.31 0.61 -3.00
N GLU A 305 -7.42 -0.10 -2.77
CA GLU A 305 -7.69 -0.78 -1.50
C GLU A 305 -7.08 -2.19 -1.48
N ALA A 306 -6.83 -2.73 -0.30
CA ALA A 306 -6.31 -4.10 -0.15
C ALA A 306 -7.22 -5.17 -0.81
N SER A 307 -8.52 -4.90 -0.93
CA SER A 307 -9.47 -5.79 -1.64
C SER A 307 -9.19 -5.85 -3.13
N SER A 308 -8.92 -4.72 -3.77
CA SER A 308 -8.52 -4.66 -5.19
C SER A 308 -7.16 -5.34 -5.40
N ALA A 309 -6.18 -5.06 -4.54
CA ALA A 309 -4.88 -5.71 -4.58
C ALA A 309 -4.95 -7.25 -4.51
N ILE A 310 -5.88 -7.79 -3.71
CA ILE A 310 -6.16 -9.23 -3.63
C ILE A 310 -6.67 -9.78 -4.95
N GLU A 311 -7.61 -9.10 -5.60
CA GLU A 311 -8.19 -9.56 -6.86
C GLU A 311 -7.18 -9.42 -8.01
N GLU A 312 -6.43 -8.32 -8.08
CA GLU A 312 -5.35 -8.17 -9.08
C GLU A 312 -4.27 -9.25 -8.92
N GLY A 313 -3.86 -9.55 -7.68
CA GLY A 313 -2.94 -10.65 -7.43
C GLY A 313 -3.46 -11.99 -7.95
N LYS A 314 -4.77 -12.27 -7.77
CA LYS A 314 -5.37 -13.50 -8.34
C LYS A 314 -5.28 -13.51 -9.88
N LEU A 315 -5.59 -12.39 -10.55
CA LEU A 315 -5.47 -12.27 -12.01
C LEU A 315 -4.05 -12.58 -12.48
N ALA A 316 -3.05 -11.93 -11.88
CA ALA A 316 -1.65 -12.16 -12.22
C ALA A 316 -1.23 -13.61 -11.99
N GLY A 317 -1.65 -14.23 -10.89
CA GLY A 317 -1.35 -15.63 -10.59
C GLY A 317 -2.00 -16.63 -11.56
N ILE A 318 -3.27 -16.41 -11.94
CA ILE A 318 -3.98 -17.22 -12.93
C ILE A 318 -3.30 -17.06 -14.29
N ALA A 319 -3.01 -15.83 -14.72
CA ALA A 319 -2.41 -15.55 -16.02
C ALA A 319 -0.98 -16.14 -16.14
N ALA A 320 -0.17 -16.02 -15.09
CA ALA A 320 1.15 -16.63 -15.07
C ALA A 320 1.10 -18.17 -15.13
N ALA A 321 0.14 -18.80 -14.45
CA ALA A 321 -0.07 -20.25 -14.50
C ALA A 321 -0.56 -20.72 -15.88
N GLU A 322 -1.45 -19.95 -16.52
CA GLU A 322 -1.90 -20.20 -17.91
C GLU A 322 -0.73 -20.11 -18.89
N ALA A 323 0.09 -19.06 -18.81
CA ALA A 323 1.25 -18.88 -19.65
C ALA A 323 2.33 -19.97 -19.47
N LEU A 324 2.31 -20.71 -18.36
CA LEU A 324 3.13 -21.89 -18.11
C LEU A 324 2.47 -23.21 -18.54
N GLY A 325 1.26 -23.17 -19.09
CA GLY A 325 0.50 -24.37 -19.48
C GLY A 325 -0.02 -25.19 -18.30
N LYS A 326 -0.11 -24.62 -17.08
CA LYS A 326 -0.62 -25.31 -15.88
C LYS A 326 -2.14 -25.39 -15.83
N ILE A 327 -2.82 -24.57 -16.61
CA ILE A 327 -4.27 -24.48 -16.73
C ILE A 327 -4.61 -24.25 -18.20
N ASP A 328 -5.67 -24.87 -18.70
CA ASP A 328 -6.14 -24.65 -20.05
C ASP A 328 -6.84 -23.28 -20.21
N ALA A 329 -6.89 -22.79 -21.43
CA ALA A 329 -7.38 -21.44 -21.72
C ALA A 329 -8.87 -21.23 -21.36
N GLU A 330 -9.72 -22.27 -21.42
CA GLU A 330 -11.15 -22.16 -21.09
C GLU A 330 -11.32 -22.00 -19.57
N THR A 331 -10.67 -22.85 -18.79
CA THR A 331 -10.68 -22.79 -17.32
C THR A 331 -10.02 -21.48 -16.81
N ALA A 332 -8.92 -21.04 -17.45
CA ALA A 332 -8.25 -19.77 -17.12
C ALA A 332 -9.18 -18.58 -17.39
N LYS A 333 -9.87 -18.59 -18.52
CA LYS A 333 -10.82 -17.54 -18.89
C LYS A 333 -11.95 -17.43 -17.87
N GLU A 334 -12.60 -18.55 -17.52
CA GLU A 334 -13.67 -18.56 -16.51
C GLU A 334 -13.17 -18.03 -15.15
N ALA A 335 -12.00 -18.47 -14.71
CA ALA A 335 -11.40 -18.02 -13.46
C ALA A 335 -11.11 -16.50 -13.48
N LYS A 336 -10.54 -15.96 -14.55
CA LYS A 336 -10.27 -14.53 -14.74
C LYS A 336 -11.56 -13.71 -14.79
N ASP A 337 -12.58 -14.16 -15.54
CA ASP A 337 -13.88 -13.49 -15.63
C ASP A 337 -14.56 -13.36 -14.26
N ASN A 338 -14.47 -14.41 -13.43
CA ASN A 338 -14.95 -14.37 -12.05
C ASN A 338 -14.20 -13.33 -11.19
N VAL A 339 -12.89 -13.19 -11.37
CA VAL A 339 -12.10 -12.19 -10.63
C VAL A 339 -12.41 -10.78 -11.13
N TRP A 340 -12.51 -10.57 -12.44
CA TRP A 340 -12.93 -9.28 -13.03
C TRP A 340 -14.29 -8.84 -12.52
N SER A 341 -15.29 -9.73 -12.52
CA SER A 341 -16.59 -9.43 -11.91
C SER A 341 -16.51 -8.96 -10.45
N SER A 342 -15.49 -9.40 -9.70
CA SER A 342 -15.24 -8.94 -8.34
C SER A 342 -14.58 -7.56 -8.30
N LEU A 343 -13.60 -7.32 -9.17
CA LEU A 343 -12.92 -6.02 -9.29
C LEU A 343 -13.87 -4.92 -9.75
N ASP A 344 -14.70 -5.17 -10.77
CA ASP A 344 -15.66 -4.20 -11.29
C ASP A 344 -16.62 -3.73 -10.18
N GLN A 345 -17.06 -4.64 -9.30
CA GLN A 345 -17.86 -4.28 -8.13
C GLN A 345 -17.13 -3.38 -7.13
N LEU A 346 -15.81 -3.51 -6.99
CA LEU A 346 -14.99 -2.65 -6.11
C LEU A 346 -14.75 -1.27 -6.73
N ARG A 347 -14.69 -1.20 -8.06
CA ARG A 347 -14.37 0.02 -8.83
C ARG A 347 -15.63 0.82 -9.21
N THR A 348 -16.73 0.62 -8.51
CA THR A 348 -17.97 1.40 -8.69
C THR A 348 -18.05 2.60 -7.73
N GLY A 349 -18.97 3.54 -8.03
CA GLY A 349 -19.23 4.71 -7.19
C GLY A 349 -18.16 5.79 -7.24
N PRO A 350 -18.32 6.88 -6.46
CA PRO A 350 -17.51 8.09 -6.60
C PRO A 350 -16.01 7.90 -6.29
N PHE A 351 -15.65 6.89 -5.51
CA PHE A 351 -14.26 6.58 -5.17
C PHE A 351 -13.63 5.54 -6.10
N GLY A 352 -14.43 4.67 -6.74
CA GLY A 352 -13.94 3.57 -7.57
C GLY A 352 -13.91 3.90 -9.06
N ALA A 353 -14.93 4.58 -9.59
CA ALA A 353 -15.09 4.82 -11.02
C ALA A 353 -13.85 5.51 -11.67
N GLY A 354 -13.31 6.52 -11.01
CA GLY A 354 -12.14 7.21 -11.56
C GLY A 354 -10.83 6.39 -11.55
N ARG A 355 -10.76 5.34 -10.72
CA ARG A 355 -9.65 4.37 -10.73
C ARG A 355 -9.85 3.32 -11.80
N HIS A 356 -11.10 2.90 -12.03
CA HIS A 356 -11.48 2.03 -13.13
C HIS A 356 -11.05 2.63 -14.47
N ASP A 357 -11.50 3.87 -14.77
CA ASP A 357 -11.14 4.60 -15.99
C ASP A 357 -9.63 4.79 -16.19
N ALA A 358 -8.86 4.82 -15.11
CA ALA A 358 -7.40 5.01 -15.18
C ALA A 358 -6.62 3.71 -15.39
N LYS A 359 -7.28 2.54 -15.19
CA LYS A 359 -6.68 1.20 -15.36
C LYS A 359 -7.17 0.49 -16.63
N GLU A 360 -8.13 1.04 -17.36
CA GLU A 360 -8.54 0.63 -18.71
C GLU A 360 -7.86 1.45 -19.80
#